data_7f9f3cd02be5e53257cdd21e0a74912c
#
_entry.id   7f9f3cd02be5e53257cdd21e0a74912c
#
_cell.length_a   1.000
_cell.length_b   1.000
_cell.length_c   1.000
_cell.angle_alpha   90.00
_cell.angle_beta   90.00
_cell.angle_gamma   90.00
#
_symmetry.space_group_name_H-M   'P 1'
#
loop_
_entity.id
_entity.type
_entity.pdbx_description
1 polymer ?
#
loop_
_entity_poly.entity_id
_entity_poly.type
_entity_poly.pdbx_seq_one_letter_code
_entity_poly.pdbx_strand_id
1 'polypeptide(L)'
;MSDTSPTHPEPVVLDIWCELQCPDCRSALDDVRALRARYGDRLEIRLRHFPLEKHKHSFAAAQAAEEAVEQGQGWPYIEAVLARTEELDRRGEAVLVDTARELGLDTEEFEVALIDGRHILIVDADQAEGKAIGVTGTPTYVIGGERLDGGRSQAGLRERIEEIADRLLAGAGA
;
A
#
# COMPACT_ATOMS: atom_id res chain seq x y z
N MET A 1 -42.48 -4.78 -0.10
CA MET A 1 -41.68 -3.59 0.27
C MET A 1 -40.30 -3.82 -0.30
N SER A 2 -40.04 -3.25 -1.48
CA SER A 2 -38.77 -3.42 -2.18
C SER A 2 -37.76 -2.44 -1.58
N ASP A 3 -36.77 -2.97 -0.89
CA ASP A 3 -35.62 -2.20 -0.38
C ASP A 3 -34.69 -1.86 -1.56
N THR A 4 -34.92 -0.69 -2.14
CA THR A 4 -34.05 -0.09 -3.14
C THR A 4 -33.06 0.79 -2.37
N SER A 5 -32.12 0.16 -1.67
CA SER A 5 -30.90 0.86 -1.27
C SER A 5 -30.21 1.37 -2.53
N PRO A 6 -29.80 2.65 -2.60
CA PRO A 6 -29.04 3.15 -3.73
C PRO A 6 -27.76 2.34 -3.85
N THR A 7 -27.63 1.58 -4.94
CA THR A 7 -26.38 0.91 -5.30
C THR A 7 -25.36 2.00 -5.61
N HIS A 8 -24.51 2.35 -4.65
CA HIS A 8 -23.33 3.15 -4.96
C HIS A 8 -22.49 2.35 -5.96
N PRO A 9 -22.07 2.96 -7.07
CA PRO A 9 -21.19 2.27 -8.01
C PRO A 9 -19.94 1.80 -7.25
N GLU A 10 -19.48 0.58 -7.58
CA GLU A 10 -18.27 0.06 -6.99
C GLU A 10 -17.10 1.00 -7.27
N PRO A 11 -16.19 1.21 -6.29
CA PRO A 11 -15.05 2.08 -6.48
C PRO A 11 -14.10 1.51 -7.55
N VAL A 12 -13.44 2.40 -8.27
CA VAL A 12 -12.29 2.02 -9.09
C VAL A 12 -11.16 1.62 -8.14
N VAL A 13 -10.47 0.52 -8.43
CA VAL A 13 -9.37 0.03 -7.60
C VAL A 13 -8.04 0.43 -8.21
N LEU A 14 -7.18 1.02 -7.38
CA LEU A 14 -5.77 1.26 -7.66
C LEU A 14 -4.95 0.37 -6.72
N ASP A 15 -4.30 -0.65 -7.26
CA ASP A 15 -3.32 -1.45 -6.54
C ASP A 15 -1.93 -0.84 -6.68
N ILE A 16 -1.20 -0.73 -5.57
CA ILE A 16 0.17 -0.23 -5.54
C ILE A 16 1.06 -1.30 -4.92
N TRP A 17 1.86 -1.97 -5.74
CA TRP A 17 2.92 -2.85 -5.24
C TRP A 17 4.06 -2.02 -4.69
N CYS A 18 4.28 -2.15 -3.41
CA CYS A 18 5.16 -1.27 -2.65
C CYS A 18 5.93 -2.08 -1.59
N GLU A 19 7.01 -1.50 -1.09
CA GLU A 19 7.66 -2.02 0.11
C GLU A 19 8.13 -0.86 1.00
N LEU A 20 8.11 -1.07 2.32
CA LEU A 20 8.15 0.04 3.28
C LEU A 20 9.58 0.53 3.60
N GLN A 21 10.60 -0.08 3.03
CA GLN A 21 11.98 0.38 3.12
C GLN A 21 12.45 1.12 1.85
N CYS A 22 11.58 1.23 0.83
CA CYS A 22 11.91 1.83 -0.46
C CYS A 22 11.73 3.37 -0.44
N PRO A 23 12.78 4.15 -0.73
CA PRO A 23 12.67 5.61 -0.82
C PRO A 23 11.71 6.08 -1.91
N ASP A 24 11.63 5.36 -3.02
CA ASP A 24 10.71 5.68 -4.13
C ASP A 24 9.25 5.45 -3.72
N CYS A 25 8.97 4.44 -2.87
CA CYS A 25 7.65 4.22 -2.30
C CYS A 25 7.25 5.35 -1.33
N ARG A 26 8.21 5.90 -0.58
CA ARG A 26 7.97 7.10 0.24
C ARG A 26 7.50 8.28 -0.62
N SER A 27 8.14 8.49 -1.78
CA SER A 27 7.75 9.56 -2.70
C SER A 27 6.35 9.39 -3.27
N ALA A 28 5.86 8.14 -3.38
CA ALA A 28 4.51 7.84 -3.83
C ALA A 28 3.40 8.30 -2.87
N LEU A 29 3.71 8.59 -1.61
CA LEU A 29 2.71 9.04 -0.63
C LEU A 29 2.03 10.35 -1.01
N ASP A 30 2.74 11.26 -1.64
CA ASP A 30 2.16 12.55 -2.07
C ASP A 30 1.13 12.33 -3.17
N ASP A 31 1.37 11.39 -4.08
CA ASP A 31 0.40 11.00 -5.10
C ASP A 31 -0.81 10.31 -4.49
N VAL A 32 -0.60 9.40 -3.53
CA VAL A 32 -1.69 8.74 -2.78
C VAL A 32 -2.58 9.76 -2.09
N ARG A 33 -2.00 10.76 -1.42
CA ARG A 33 -2.74 11.83 -0.75
C ARG A 33 -3.55 12.67 -1.73
N ALA A 34 -2.94 13.05 -2.87
CA ALA A 34 -3.60 13.83 -3.91
C ALA A 34 -4.77 13.05 -4.55
N LEU A 35 -4.58 11.78 -4.85
CA LEU A 35 -5.62 10.91 -5.40
C LEU A 35 -6.78 10.70 -4.42
N ARG A 36 -6.50 10.49 -3.14
CA ARG A 36 -7.54 10.42 -2.10
C ARG A 36 -8.33 11.72 -1.97
N ALA A 37 -7.66 12.86 -2.00
CA ALA A 37 -8.30 14.16 -1.92
C ALA A 37 -9.22 14.41 -3.14
N ARG A 38 -8.83 13.95 -4.32
CA ARG A 38 -9.61 14.13 -5.57
C ARG A 38 -10.80 13.19 -5.67
N TYR A 39 -10.63 11.91 -5.35
CA TYR A 39 -11.62 10.88 -5.65
C TYR A 39 -12.45 10.42 -4.45
N GLY A 40 -11.92 10.56 -3.24
CA GLY A 40 -12.59 10.05 -2.03
C GLY A 40 -12.92 8.56 -2.17
N ASP A 41 -14.13 8.19 -1.80
CA ASP A 41 -14.59 6.80 -1.81
C ASP A 41 -14.81 6.21 -3.23
N ARG A 42 -14.66 7.01 -4.29
CA ARG A 42 -14.77 6.55 -5.67
C ARG A 42 -13.52 5.82 -6.17
N LEU A 43 -12.38 6.01 -5.47
CA LEU A 43 -11.11 5.34 -5.75
C LEU A 43 -10.62 4.62 -4.49
N GLU A 44 -10.64 3.30 -4.53
CA GLU A 44 -10.04 2.47 -3.48
C GLU A 44 -8.55 2.28 -3.78
N ILE A 45 -7.69 2.72 -2.87
CA ILE A 45 -6.24 2.55 -3.00
C ILE A 45 -5.80 1.43 -2.07
N ARG A 46 -5.23 0.37 -2.65
CA ARG A 46 -4.72 -0.81 -1.94
C ARG A 46 -3.21 -0.87 -2.04
N LEU A 47 -2.53 -0.96 -0.91
CA LEU A 47 -1.13 -1.32 -0.92
C LEU A 47 -1.01 -2.85 -1.02
N ARG A 48 -0.17 -3.30 -1.96
CA ARG A 48 0.18 -4.71 -2.15
C ARG A 48 1.67 -4.87 -1.83
N HIS A 49 2.01 -5.90 -1.08
CA HIS A 49 3.38 -6.08 -0.62
C HIS A 49 4.28 -6.66 -1.70
N PHE A 50 5.44 -6.03 -1.90
CA PHE A 50 6.48 -6.52 -2.80
C PHE A 50 7.87 -6.30 -2.19
N PRO A 51 8.20 -7.03 -1.10
CA PRO A 51 9.50 -6.87 -0.46
C PRO A 51 10.63 -7.24 -1.42
N LEU A 52 11.65 -6.38 -1.47
CA LEU A 52 12.82 -6.54 -2.32
C LEU A 52 13.99 -7.12 -1.50
N GLU A 53 14.66 -8.14 -2.03
CA GLU A 53 15.77 -8.82 -1.35
C GLU A 53 16.91 -7.85 -0.96
N LYS A 54 17.11 -6.79 -1.73
CA LYS A 54 18.12 -5.76 -1.45
C LYS A 54 17.81 -4.91 -0.19
N HIS A 55 16.56 -4.92 0.28
CA HIS A 55 16.11 -4.18 1.45
C HIS A 55 15.84 -5.15 2.60
N LYS A 56 16.83 -5.26 3.48
CA LYS A 56 16.92 -6.28 4.53
C LYS A 56 15.68 -6.37 5.43
N HIS A 57 15.01 -5.26 5.69
CA HIS A 57 13.88 -5.18 6.63
C HIS A 57 12.52 -5.09 5.93
N SER A 58 12.48 -5.13 4.61
CA SER A 58 11.25 -4.92 3.84
C SER A 58 10.20 -6.01 4.09
N PHE A 59 10.63 -7.26 4.28
CA PHE A 59 9.71 -8.37 4.55
C PHE A 59 9.08 -8.26 5.95
N ALA A 60 9.87 -7.95 6.96
CA ALA A 60 9.36 -7.70 8.32
C ALA A 60 8.44 -6.48 8.35
N ALA A 61 8.78 -5.41 7.61
CA ALA A 61 7.95 -4.22 7.51
C ALA A 61 6.60 -4.49 6.82
N ALA A 62 6.56 -5.39 5.84
CA ALA A 62 5.31 -5.84 5.21
C ALA A 62 4.41 -6.57 6.20
N GLN A 63 4.95 -7.52 6.98
CA GLN A 63 4.20 -8.22 8.03
C GLN A 63 3.70 -7.24 9.11
N ALA A 64 4.53 -6.30 9.51
CA ALA A 64 4.17 -5.25 10.46
C ALA A 64 3.01 -4.37 9.95
N ALA A 65 2.97 -4.05 8.67
CA ALA A 65 1.87 -3.32 8.07
C ALA A 65 0.56 -4.12 8.13
N GLU A 66 0.60 -5.43 7.87
CA GLU A 66 -0.57 -6.29 7.98
C GLU A 66 -1.10 -6.39 9.43
N GLU A 67 -0.21 -6.48 10.43
CA GLU A 67 -0.62 -6.41 11.83
C GLU A 67 -1.30 -5.08 12.16
N ALA A 68 -0.76 -3.97 11.65
CA ALA A 68 -1.38 -2.66 11.83
C ALA A 68 -2.76 -2.58 11.13
N VAL A 69 -2.94 -3.24 9.99
CA VAL A 69 -4.25 -3.37 9.33
C VAL A 69 -5.23 -4.12 10.23
N GLU A 70 -4.81 -5.24 10.81
CA GLU A 70 -5.63 -6.04 11.72
C GLU A 70 -6.05 -5.25 12.96
N GLN A 71 -5.16 -4.39 13.46
CA GLN A 71 -5.45 -3.48 14.57
C GLN A 71 -6.17 -2.17 14.15
N GLY A 72 -6.60 -2.04 12.88
CA GLY A 72 -7.39 -0.91 12.38
C GLY A 72 -6.60 0.36 12.03
N GLN A 73 -5.27 0.29 11.95
CA GLN A 73 -4.39 1.43 11.69
C GLN A 73 -3.46 1.23 10.48
N GLY A 74 -3.93 0.51 9.44
CA GLY A 74 -3.11 0.12 8.30
C GLY A 74 -2.42 1.31 7.60
N TRP A 75 -3.18 2.20 6.99
CA TRP A 75 -2.59 3.33 6.28
C TRP A 75 -1.81 4.32 7.17
N PRO A 76 -2.29 4.70 8.36
CA PRO A 76 -1.49 5.51 9.27
C PRO A 76 -0.12 4.89 9.58
N TYR A 77 -0.07 3.57 9.78
CA TYR A 77 1.16 2.84 10.03
C TYR A 77 2.08 2.81 8.79
N ILE A 78 1.54 2.48 7.62
CA ILE A 78 2.27 2.46 6.35
C ILE A 78 2.94 3.81 6.08
N GLU A 79 2.18 4.90 6.22
CA GLU A 79 2.70 6.25 6.03
C GLU A 79 3.80 6.60 7.04
N ALA A 80 3.63 6.23 8.30
CA ALA A 80 4.60 6.49 9.35
C ALA A 80 5.91 5.71 9.14
N VAL A 81 5.84 4.45 8.71
CA VAL A 81 7.04 3.65 8.41
C VAL A 81 7.75 4.18 7.16
N LEU A 82 7.01 4.49 6.08
CA LEU A 82 7.59 5.08 4.87
C LEU A 82 8.28 6.43 5.13
N ALA A 83 7.78 7.22 6.08
CA ALA A 83 8.45 8.44 6.51
C ALA A 83 9.79 8.19 7.24
N ARG A 84 10.02 6.96 7.70
CA ARG A 84 11.19 6.55 8.51
C ARG A 84 12.10 5.54 7.79
N THR A 85 12.09 5.48 6.47
CA THR A 85 12.87 4.49 5.69
C THR A 85 14.35 4.51 6.03
N GLU A 86 14.96 5.68 6.21
CA GLU A 86 16.36 5.82 6.61
C GLU A 86 16.63 5.35 8.04
N GLU A 87 15.67 5.56 8.94
CA GLU A 87 15.77 5.08 10.32
C GLU A 87 15.62 3.57 10.39
N LEU A 88 14.70 3.00 9.61
CA LEU A 88 14.51 1.56 9.47
C LEU A 88 15.79 0.89 8.96
N ASP A 89 16.46 1.50 7.97
CA ASP A 89 17.73 1.00 7.46
C ASP A 89 18.83 0.96 8.53
N ARG A 90 18.92 1.99 9.37
CA ARG A 90 19.95 2.12 10.41
C ARG A 90 19.66 1.31 11.68
N ARG A 91 18.40 1.31 12.15
CA ARG A 91 18.00 0.74 13.46
C ARG A 91 17.32 -0.62 13.34
N GLY A 92 16.93 -1.00 12.12
CA GLY A 92 16.25 -2.26 11.87
C GLY A 92 14.82 -2.31 12.43
N GLU A 93 14.35 -3.51 12.70
CA GLU A 93 12.96 -3.81 13.04
C GLU A 93 12.44 -3.14 14.32
N ALA A 94 13.33 -2.67 15.20
CA ALA A 94 12.94 -1.88 16.38
C ALA A 94 12.09 -0.64 16.01
N VAL A 95 12.34 -0.06 14.83
CA VAL A 95 11.56 1.08 14.30
C VAL A 95 10.11 0.69 14.04
N LEU A 96 9.85 -0.55 13.64
CA LEU A 96 8.51 -1.05 13.37
C LEU A 96 7.65 -1.07 14.64
N VAL A 97 8.24 -1.57 15.75
CA VAL A 97 7.58 -1.59 17.06
C VAL A 97 7.44 -0.19 17.64
N ASP A 98 8.47 0.65 17.51
CA ASP A 98 8.40 2.06 17.95
C ASP A 98 7.27 2.80 17.24
N THR A 99 7.12 2.60 15.93
CA THR A 99 6.04 3.20 15.14
C THR A 99 4.65 2.70 15.59
N ALA A 100 4.51 1.41 15.86
CA ALA A 100 3.28 0.85 16.41
C ALA A 100 2.92 1.49 17.75
N ARG A 101 3.90 1.66 18.64
CA ARG A 101 3.71 2.31 19.95
C ARG A 101 3.27 3.76 19.82
N GLU A 102 3.88 4.53 18.92
CA GLU A 102 3.54 5.93 18.67
C GLU A 102 2.11 6.10 18.15
N LEU A 103 1.61 5.11 17.40
CA LEU A 103 0.23 5.08 16.89
C LEU A 103 -0.78 4.49 17.89
N GLY A 104 -0.35 4.09 19.09
CA GLY A 104 -1.21 3.53 20.11
C GLY A 104 -1.69 2.11 19.84
N LEU A 105 -0.97 1.35 19.00
CA LEU A 105 -1.24 -0.05 18.76
C LEU A 105 -0.83 -0.91 19.95
N ASP A 106 -1.44 -2.09 20.07
CA ASP A 106 -1.02 -3.11 21.03
C ASP A 106 0.36 -3.65 20.61
N THR A 107 1.41 -3.14 21.26
CA THR A 107 2.80 -3.48 20.90
C THR A 107 3.18 -4.90 21.33
N GLU A 108 2.55 -5.44 22.37
CA GLU A 108 2.81 -6.81 22.82
C GLU A 108 2.29 -7.80 21.77
N GLU A 109 1.05 -7.63 21.34
CA GLU A 109 0.48 -8.42 20.23
C GLU A 109 1.23 -8.20 18.91
N PHE A 110 1.64 -6.96 18.65
CA PHE A 110 2.42 -6.62 17.46
C PHE A 110 3.77 -7.36 17.40
N GLU A 111 4.51 -7.43 18.50
CA GLU A 111 5.76 -8.19 18.58
C GLU A 111 5.52 -9.69 18.42
N VAL A 112 4.46 -10.23 19.03
CA VAL A 112 4.06 -11.65 18.86
C VAL A 112 3.76 -11.95 17.41
N ALA A 113 3.02 -11.10 16.70
CA ALA A 113 2.68 -11.27 15.29
C ALA A 113 3.92 -11.32 14.38
N LEU A 114 4.94 -10.50 14.67
CA LEU A 114 6.21 -10.54 13.93
C LEU A 114 7.01 -11.83 14.20
N ILE A 115 6.94 -12.36 15.43
CA ILE A 115 7.67 -13.58 15.82
C ILE A 115 6.99 -14.83 15.26
N ASP A 116 5.66 -14.93 15.34
CA ASP A 116 4.92 -16.11 14.89
C ASP A 116 4.68 -16.15 13.37
N GLY A 117 4.89 -15.03 12.68
CA GLY A 117 4.84 -14.94 11.23
C GLY A 117 3.43 -15.14 10.65
N ARG A 118 2.38 -14.82 11.41
CA ARG A 118 0.98 -15.02 10.99
C ARG A 118 0.61 -14.32 9.68
N HIS A 119 1.33 -13.26 9.32
CA HIS A 119 1.08 -12.47 8.10
C HIS A 119 1.97 -12.85 6.89
N ILE A 120 2.84 -13.84 7.03
CA ILE A 120 3.75 -14.28 5.94
C ILE A 120 2.98 -14.65 4.69
N LEU A 121 1.89 -15.39 4.81
CA LEU A 121 1.11 -15.86 3.66
C LEU A 121 0.46 -14.73 2.86
N ILE A 122 0.05 -13.65 3.51
CA ILE A 122 -0.51 -12.47 2.83
C ILE A 122 0.58 -11.78 2.02
N VAL A 123 1.74 -11.57 2.62
CA VAL A 123 2.90 -10.94 1.96
C VAL A 123 3.37 -11.77 0.77
N ASP A 124 3.48 -13.09 0.93
CA ASP A 124 3.88 -14.02 -0.12
C ASP A 124 2.86 -14.04 -1.28
N ALA A 125 1.57 -14.02 -0.97
CA ALA A 125 0.51 -13.99 -1.97
C ALA A 125 0.55 -12.70 -2.80
N ASP A 126 0.71 -11.55 -2.17
CA ASP A 126 0.85 -10.26 -2.85
C ASP A 126 2.08 -10.25 -3.77
N GLN A 127 3.21 -10.73 -3.26
CA GLN A 127 4.45 -10.79 -4.05
C GLN A 127 4.31 -11.75 -5.23
N ALA A 128 3.69 -12.91 -5.03
CA ALA A 128 3.46 -13.89 -6.10
C ALA A 128 2.54 -13.33 -7.19
N GLU A 129 1.45 -12.66 -6.81
CA GLU A 129 0.55 -12.01 -7.75
C GLU A 129 1.27 -10.89 -8.52
N GLY A 130 2.04 -10.04 -7.83
CA GLY A 130 2.84 -9.00 -8.48
C GLY A 130 3.80 -9.60 -9.52
N LYS A 131 4.54 -10.66 -9.18
CA LYS A 131 5.43 -11.35 -10.12
C LYS A 131 4.66 -11.92 -11.32
N ALA A 132 3.49 -12.49 -11.10
CA ALA A 132 2.66 -13.07 -12.17
C ALA A 132 2.19 -12.03 -13.20
N ILE A 133 1.97 -10.78 -12.79
CA ILE A 133 1.60 -9.67 -13.68
C ILE A 133 2.80 -8.84 -14.15
N GLY A 134 4.02 -9.27 -13.85
CA GLY A 134 5.26 -8.67 -14.35
C GLY A 134 5.78 -7.49 -13.53
N VAL A 135 5.40 -7.36 -12.26
CA VAL A 135 6.04 -6.41 -11.33
C VAL A 135 7.48 -6.83 -11.09
N THR A 136 8.42 -5.91 -11.28
CA THR A 136 9.86 -6.14 -11.11
C THR A 136 10.52 -5.15 -10.14
N GLY A 137 9.76 -4.18 -9.65
CA GLY A 137 10.26 -3.15 -8.74
C GLY A 137 9.11 -2.39 -8.10
N THR A 138 9.45 -1.49 -7.20
CA THR A 138 8.51 -0.69 -6.42
C THR A 138 8.80 0.81 -6.53
N PRO A 139 7.79 1.67 -6.50
CA PRO A 139 6.36 1.33 -6.58
C PRO A 139 5.96 0.91 -8.01
N THR A 140 4.98 0.01 -8.12
CA THR A 140 4.30 -0.33 -9.38
C THR A 140 2.80 -0.20 -9.17
N TYR A 141 2.12 0.50 -10.06
CA TYR A 141 0.70 0.81 -9.97
C TYR A 141 -0.07 -0.03 -10.99
N VAL A 142 -1.24 -0.52 -10.60
CA VAL A 142 -2.17 -1.19 -11.49
C VAL A 142 -3.57 -0.61 -11.31
N ILE A 143 -4.14 -0.10 -12.40
CA ILE A 143 -5.48 0.48 -12.43
C ILE A 143 -6.14 0.13 -13.77
N GLY A 144 -7.36 -0.37 -13.72
CA GLY A 144 -8.12 -0.73 -14.94
C GLY A 144 -7.39 -1.73 -15.84
N GLY A 145 -6.57 -2.61 -15.27
CA GLY A 145 -5.75 -3.57 -16.00
C GLY A 145 -4.47 -3.01 -16.63
N GLU A 146 -4.22 -1.71 -16.50
CA GLU A 146 -2.97 -1.09 -16.94
C GLU A 146 -1.94 -1.09 -15.80
N ARG A 147 -0.72 -1.58 -16.11
CA ARG A 147 0.43 -1.52 -15.20
C ARG A 147 1.29 -0.31 -15.53
N LEU A 148 1.59 0.49 -14.51
CA LEU A 148 2.40 1.70 -14.60
C LEU A 148 3.58 1.56 -13.63
N ASP A 149 4.79 1.52 -14.16
CA ASP A 149 6.01 1.39 -13.35
C ASP A 149 6.41 2.77 -12.79
N GLY A 150 6.56 2.84 -11.48
CA GLY A 150 7.01 4.02 -10.75
C GLY A 150 8.53 4.11 -10.65
N GLY A 151 9.03 4.46 -9.48
CA GLY A 151 10.45 4.64 -9.22
C GLY A 151 10.94 6.03 -9.62
N ARG A 152 12.14 6.13 -10.20
CA ARG A 152 12.78 7.41 -10.52
C ARG A 152 12.07 8.22 -11.61
N SER A 153 11.20 7.61 -12.40
CA SER A 153 10.48 8.22 -13.53
C SER A 153 9.01 8.50 -13.20
N GLN A 154 8.72 9.01 -12.02
CA GLN A 154 7.34 9.28 -11.57
C GLN A 154 6.70 10.52 -12.20
N ALA A 155 7.44 11.30 -13.00
CA ALA A 155 6.88 12.46 -13.70
C ALA A 155 5.73 12.05 -14.64
N GLY A 156 4.55 12.67 -14.46
CA GLY A 156 3.35 12.39 -15.25
C GLY A 156 2.59 11.12 -14.86
N LEU A 157 3.07 10.37 -13.85
CA LEU A 157 2.45 9.12 -13.43
C LEU A 157 1.08 9.35 -12.78
N ARG A 158 0.99 10.34 -11.88
CA ARG A 158 -0.28 10.69 -11.23
C ARG A 158 -1.32 11.12 -12.25
N GLU A 159 -0.95 11.97 -13.19
CA GLU A 159 -1.83 12.45 -14.27
C GLU A 159 -2.34 11.26 -15.10
N ARG A 160 -1.49 10.28 -15.38
CA ARG A 160 -1.90 9.06 -16.09
C ARG A 160 -2.88 8.22 -15.29
N ILE A 161 -2.67 8.07 -13.99
CA ILE A 161 -3.60 7.37 -13.10
C ILE A 161 -4.95 8.11 -13.07
N GLU A 162 -4.93 9.44 -12.96
CA GLU A 162 -6.13 10.28 -12.98
C GLU A 162 -6.91 10.13 -14.29
N GLU A 163 -6.24 10.14 -15.45
CA GLU A 163 -6.90 9.90 -16.75
C GLU A 163 -7.63 8.55 -16.80
N ILE A 164 -6.97 7.49 -16.30
CA ILE A 164 -7.56 6.15 -16.29
C ILE A 164 -8.75 6.10 -15.31
N ALA A 165 -8.59 6.64 -14.11
CA ALA A 165 -9.65 6.70 -13.11
C ALA A 165 -10.87 7.46 -13.63
N ASP A 166 -10.67 8.63 -14.22
CA ASP A 166 -11.75 9.46 -14.78
C ASP A 166 -12.50 8.72 -15.90
N ARG A 167 -11.77 8.01 -16.78
CA ARG A 167 -12.37 7.18 -17.83
C ARG A 167 -13.21 6.04 -17.27
N LEU A 168 -12.71 5.33 -16.28
CA LEU A 168 -13.42 4.20 -15.66
C LEU A 168 -14.65 4.66 -14.89
N LEU A 169 -14.55 5.77 -14.15
CA LEU A 169 -15.69 6.35 -13.43
C LEU A 169 -16.78 6.88 -14.38
N ALA A 170 -16.42 7.43 -15.53
CA ALA A 170 -17.38 7.86 -16.54
C ALA A 170 -18.10 6.67 -17.18
N GLY A 171 -17.43 5.55 -17.41
CA GLY A 171 -18.02 4.32 -17.95
C GLY A 171 -18.93 3.57 -16.99
N ALA A 172 -18.71 3.70 -15.68
CA ALA A 172 -19.56 3.08 -14.66
C ALA A 172 -20.92 3.78 -14.44
N GLY A 173 -21.08 5.00 -14.98
CA GLY A 173 -22.31 5.81 -14.90
C GLY A 173 -23.19 5.75 -16.14
N ALA A 174 -22.83 4.95 -17.13
CA ALA A 174 -23.57 4.75 -18.38
C ALA A 174 -24.26 3.37 -18.41
#